data_c18532e6bcd1fea0f86943d8144ae523
#
_entry.id   c18532e6bcd1fea0f86943d8144ae523
#
_cell.length_a   1.000
_cell.length_b   1.000
_cell.length_c   1.000
_cell.angle_alpha   90.00
_cell.angle_beta   90.00
_cell.angle_gamma   90.00
#
_symmetry.space_group_name_H-M   'P 1'
#
loop_
_entity.id
_entity.type
_entity.pdbx_description
1 polymer ?
#
loop_
_entity_poly.entity_id
_entity_poly.type
_entity_poly.pdbx_seq_one_letter_code
_entity_poly.pdbx_strand_id
1 'polypeptide(L)'
;MQGRQSRNHFGLHMPNLQFRLAACYGGSNMAKTAPKTTPQIVLDKKTLKKALAELAAADPDIARALDEAGHPELRDMPTGFGGLMRSIVGQQVSVHAARSIWLRLEAAVPSMEPADFLAMSDEQLRAVGLSGAKMKYGRSLATDIVEGRISFDSLHELDDAAAIAMLTQAKGIGPWTAEIYLMFAHGRPDIMPGLDLGLVVAAQHLKKLRTRPDAKRLLKIAEAWRPWRSAAALVLWHYRRNMPDWGAPRSSAKTEKKAT
;
A
#
# COMPACT_ATOMS: atom_id res chain seq x y z
N MET A 1 -77.54 -14.27 11.39
CA MET A 1 -77.55 -12.97 10.69
C MET A 1 -76.12 -12.77 10.18
N GLN A 2 -75.83 -13.17 8.93
CA GLN A 2 -75.85 -12.35 7.72
C GLN A 2 -75.03 -11.09 7.95
N GLY A 3 -73.99 -10.80 7.28
CA GLY A 3 -73.40 -11.08 5.97
C GLY A 3 -72.32 -10.02 5.80
N ARG A 4 -71.37 -10.07 5.10
CA ARG A 4 -71.09 -9.93 3.67
C ARG A 4 -69.59 -9.91 3.41
N GLN A 5 -69.25 -10.71 2.45
CA GLN A 5 -67.99 -10.65 1.72
C GLN A 5 -67.86 -9.33 0.95
N SER A 6 -66.65 -8.85 0.80
CA SER A 6 -66.27 -8.25 -0.47
C SER A 6 -64.79 -8.49 -0.74
N ARG A 7 -64.57 -9.25 -1.80
CA ARG A 7 -63.33 -9.42 -2.52
C ARG A 7 -62.97 -8.12 -3.22
N ASN A 8 -61.72 -7.75 -3.28
CA ASN A 8 -61.22 -7.07 -4.46
C ASN A 8 -59.78 -7.53 -4.75
N HIS A 9 -59.68 -8.29 -5.80
CA HIS A 9 -58.49 -8.52 -6.60
C HIS A 9 -58.04 -7.22 -7.26
N PHE A 10 -56.77 -6.90 -7.15
CA PHE A 10 -56.04 -6.18 -8.20
C PHE A 10 -54.68 -6.82 -8.38
N GLY A 11 -54.65 -7.76 -9.32
CA GLY A 11 -53.42 -8.18 -9.94
C GLY A 11 -52.93 -7.10 -10.90
N LEU A 12 -51.74 -6.63 -10.72
CA LEU A 12 -51.01 -5.92 -11.76
C LEU A 12 -49.81 -6.75 -12.17
N HIS A 13 -50.06 -7.47 -13.22
CA HIS A 13 -49.09 -8.13 -14.07
C HIS A 13 -48.28 -7.04 -14.78
N MET A 14 -46.96 -6.91 -14.49
CA MET A 14 -46.09 -6.08 -15.31
C MET A 14 -45.37 -6.94 -16.32
N PRO A 15 -45.49 -6.65 -17.63
CA PRO A 15 -44.81 -7.40 -18.66
C PRO A 15 -43.39 -6.96 -18.82
N ASN A 16 -42.54 -7.93 -19.12
CA ASN A 16 -41.19 -7.83 -19.64
C ASN A 16 -40.97 -6.62 -20.53
N LEU A 17 -40.14 -5.68 -20.10
CA LEU A 17 -39.58 -4.67 -20.98
C LEU A 17 -38.22 -5.15 -21.48
N GLN A 18 -38.23 -5.97 -22.52
CA GLN A 18 -37.06 -6.22 -23.33
C GLN A 18 -36.70 -4.93 -24.07
N PHE A 19 -35.56 -4.34 -23.74
CA PHE A 19 -35.00 -3.25 -24.50
C PHE A 19 -34.58 -3.71 -25.89
N ARG A 20 -35.39 -3.39 -26.88
CA ARG A 20 -34.97 -3.24 -28.27
C ARG A 20 -34.40 -1.83 -28.42
N LEU A 21 -33.09 -1.74 -28.50
CA LEU A 21 -32.38 -0.67 -29.19
C LEU A 21 -31.20 -1.33 -29.90
N ALA A 22 -31.50 -1.88 -31.06
CA ALA A 22 -30.49 -2.21 -32.04
C ALA A 22 -30.61 -1.18 -33.18
N ALA A 23 -29.45 -0.88 -33.71
CA ALA A 23 -29.21 -0.19 -34.98
C ALA A 23 -29.19 1.34 -34.93
N CYS A 24 -27.97 1.87 -34.75
CA CYS A 24 -27.32 2.79 -35.66
C CYS A 24 -25.93 3.11 -35.14
N TYR A 25 -24.91 2.32 -35.48
CA TYR A 25 -23.54 2.77 -35.73
C TYR A 25 -22.72 1.60 -36.28
N GLY A 26 -22.12 1.86 -37.39
CA GLY A 26 -21.47 0.93 -38.32
C GLY A 26 -20.43 0.02 -37.66
N GLY A 27 -20.36 -1.21 -38.16
CA GLY A 27 -19.37 -2.22 -37.81
C GLY A 27 -17.95 -1.76 -38.11
N SER A 28 -17.12 -1.72 -37.10
CA SER A 28 -15.71 -1.97 -37.22
C SER A 28 -15.35 -3.08 -36.24
N ASN A 29 -14.94 -4.19 -36.81
CA ASN A 29 -14.40 -5.36 -36.15
C ASN A 29 -13.13 -4.95 -35.36
N MET A 30 -13.27 -4.45 -34.16
CA MET A 30 -12.16 -4.35 -33.23
C MET A 30 -11.99 -5.74 -32.62
N ALA A 31 -11.11 -6.52 -33.21
CA ALA A 31 -10.50 -7.66 -32.55
C ALA A 31 -9.96 -7.16 -31.21
N LYS A 32 -10.57 -7.61 -30.10
CA LYS A 32 -10.05 -7.45 -28.75
C LYS A 32 -8.72 -8.23 -28.69
N THR A 33 -7.62 -7.58 -29.03
CA THR A 33 -6.29 -8.03 -28.61
C THR A 33 -6.29 -7.91 -27.10
N ALA A 34 -6.39 -9.05 -26.41
CA ALA A 34 -6.10 -9.13 -24.98
C ALA A 34 -4.73 -8.48 -24.76
N PRO A 35 -4.57 -7.58 -23.78
CA PRO A 35 -3.28 -7.01 -23.48
C PRO A 35 -2.33 -8.19 -23.20
N LYS A 36 -1.23 -8.28 -23.94
CA LYS A 36 -0.14 -9.21 -23.63
C LYS A 36 0.36 -8.81 -22.26
N THR A 37 -0.03 -9.54 -21.23
CA THR A 37 0.52 -9.40 -19.88
C THR A 37 2.00 -9.70 -19.97
N THR A 38 2.82 -8.67 -20.08
CA THR A 38 4.26 -8.80 -19.84
C THR A 38 4.42 -9.38 -18.45
N PRO A 39 5.20 -10.45 -18.24
CA PRO A 39 5.42 -11.01 -16.92
C PRO A 39 5.83 -9.89 -15.97
N GLN A 40 5.00 -9.61 -14.97
CA GLN A 40 5.32 -8.56 -14.01
C GLN A 40 6.53 -9.05 -13.19
N ILE A 41 7.62 -8.27 -13.25
CA ILE A 41 8.79 -8.54 -12.41
C ILE A 41 8.36 -8.37 -10.95
N VAL A 42 8.59 -9.40 -10.13
CA VAL A 42 8.35 -9.36 -8.70
C VAL A 42 9.68 -9.12 -7.97
N LEU A 43 9.70 -8.19 -7.04
CA LEU A 43 10.83 -7.90 -6.19
C LEU A 43 10.91 -8.96 -5.07
N ASP A 44 11.51 -10.09 -5.38
CA ASP A 44 11.87 -11.15 -4.44
C ASP A 44 13.34 -11.03 -4.00
N LYS A 45 13.84 -11.96 -3.18
CA LYS A 45 15.24 -11.96 -2.70
C LYS A 45 16.26 -11.98 -3.84
N LYS A 46 15.99 -12.74 -4.90
CA LYS A 46 16.89 -12.86 -6.05
C LYS A 46 16.88 -11.59 -6.88
N THR A 47 15.70 -11.08 -7.15
CA THR A 47 15.48 -9.85 -7.91
C THR A 47 15.98 -8.63 -7.16
N LEU A 48 15.84 -8.59 -5.82
CA LEU A 48 16.41 -7.53 -4.99
C LEU A 48 17.94 -7.47 -5.14
N LYS A 49 18.64 -8.60 -5.08
CA LYS A 49 20.10 -8.62 -5.27
C LYS A 49 20.51 -8.03 -6.62
N LYS A 50 19.80 -8.39 -7.68
CA LYS A 50 19.99 -7.82 -9.02
C LYS A 50 19.72 -6.31 -9.03
N ALA A 51 18.59 -5.88 -8.49
CA ALA A 51 18.19 -4.47 -8.42
C ALA A 51 19.22 -3.61 -7.68
N LEU A 52 19.74 -4.08 -6.54
CA LEU A 52 20.77 -3.38 -5.78
C LEU A 52 22.06 -3.22 -6.56
N ALA A 53 22.49 -4.24 -7.32
CA ALA A 53 23.69 -4.17 -8.15
C ALA A 53 23.51 -3.15 -9.29
N GLU A 54 22.35 -3.16 -9.97
CA GLU A 54 22.05 -2.21 -11.05
C GLU A 54 21.92 -0.77 -10.52
N LEU A 55 21.28 -0.58 -9.36
CA LEU A 55 21.18 0.73 -8.71
C LEU A 55 22.55 1.27 -8.30
N ALA A 56 23.41 0.44 -7.73
CA ALA A 56 24.78 0.83 -7.35
C ALA A 56 25.64 1.22 -8.56
N ALA A 57 25.48 0.52 -9.68
CA ALA A 57 26.16 0.86 -10.93
C ALA A 57 25.66 2.17 -11.55
N ALA A 58 24.36 2.48 -11.40
CA ALA A 58 23.74 3.68 -11.99
C ALA A 58 23.88 4.92 -11.10
N ASP A 59 24.04 4.76 -9.78
CA ASP A 59 24.01 5.87 -8.82
C ASP A 59 25.10 5.69 -7.74
N PRO A 60 26.20 6.47 -7.79
CA PRO A 60 27.30 6.36 -6.83
C PRO A 60 26.88 6.67 -5.38
N ASP A 61 25.80 7.45 -5.18
CA ASP A 61 25.29 7.68 -3.82
C ASP A 61 24.60 6.44 -3.27
N ILE A 62 23.89 5.67 -4.11
CA ILE A 62 23.32 4.37 -3.73
C ILE A 62 24.46 3.38 -3.42
N ALA A 63 25.50 3.32 -4.25
CA ALA A 63 26.66 2.47 -3.99
C ALA A 63 27.27 2.78 -2.62
N ARG A 64 27.50 4.06 -2.33
CA ARG A 64 28.00 4.50 -1.01
C ARG A 64 27.05 4.10 0.13
N ALA A 65 25.74 4.25 -0.04
CA ALA A 65 24.78 3.85 0.99
C ALA A 65 24.85 2.35 1.32
N LEU A 66 25.05 1.51 0.31
CA LEU A 66 25.20 0.05 0.48
C LEU A 66 26.52 -0.31 1.16
N ASP A 67 27.60 0.41 0.86
CA ASP A 67 28.91 0.21 1.51
C ASP A 67 28.87 0.64 3.00
N GLU A 68 28.26 1.78 3.31
CA GLU A 68 28.21 2.33 4.66
C GLU A 68 27.22 1.64 5.58
N ALA A 69 26.04 1.28 5.08
CA ALA A 69 24.93 0.74 5.87
C ALA A 69 24.66 -0.76 5.67
N GLY A 70 25.24 -1.36 4.65
CA GLY A 70 24.93 -2.73 4.23
C GLY A 70 23.68 -2.84 3.36
N HIS A 71 23.30 -4.08 3.07
CA HIS A 71 22.18 -4.36 2.17
C HIS A 71 20.85 -4.44 2.93
N PRO A 72 19.77 -3.85 2.39
CA PRO A 72 18.44 -4.00 2.95
C PRO A 72 17.89 -5.40 2.72
N GLU A 73 16.99 -5.81 3.61
CA GLU A 73 16.19 -7.03 3.46
C GLU A 73 14.76 -6.71 3.07
N LEU A 74 14.11 -7.64 2.36
CA LEU A 74 12.67 -7.58 2.13
C LEU A 74 11.92 -7.81 3.45
N ARG A 75 10.77 -7.16 3.55
CA ARG A 75 9.84 -7.38 4.66
C ARG A 75 8.68 -8.22 4.14
N ASP A 76 8.33 -9.26 4.88
CA ASP A 76 7.15 -10.05 4.58
C ASP A 76 5.89 -9.29 4.98
N MET A 77 4.95 -9.17 4.05
CA MET A 77 3.62 -8.65 4.26
C MET A 77 2.63 -9.61 3.58
N PRO A 78 1.59 -10.08 4.29
CA PRO A 78 0.59 -10.92 3.66
C PRO A 78 -0.17 -10.14 2.57
N THR A 79 -0.65 -10.86 1.56
CA THR A 79 -1.57 -10.33 0.55
C THR A 79 -3.00 -10.27 1.10
N GLY A 80 -3.91 -9.72 0.34
CA GLY A 80 -5.34 -9.70 0.68
C GLY A 80 -5.70 -8.74 1.80
N PHE A 81 -6.86 -9.00 2.43
CA PHE A 81 -7.39 -8.18 3.51
C PHE A 81 -6.42 -8.05 4.68
N GLY A 82 -5.80 -9.15 5.09
CA GLY A 82 -4.86 -9.17 6.22
C GLY A 82 -3.70 -8.18 6.05
N GLY A 83 -3.12 -8.08 4.86
CA GLY A 83 -2.01 -7.15 4.58
C GLY A 83 -2.42 -5.69 4.67
N LEU A 84 -3.57 -5.32 4.08
CA LEU A 84 -4.09 -3.96 4.20
C LEU A 84 -4.52 -3.64 5.63
N MET A 85 -5.16 -4.58 6.32
CA MET A 85 -5.56 -4.41 7.72
C MET A 85 -4.33 -4.23 8.62
N ARG A 86 -3.24 -4.98 8.39
CA ARG A 86 -1.96 -4.80 9.09
C ARG A 86 -1.40 -3.40 8.89
N SER A 87 -1.53 -2.86 7.67
CA SER A 87 -1.13 -1.48 7.37
C SER A 87 -1.98 -0.46 8.14
N ILE A 88 -3.32 -0.64 8.20
CA ILE A 88 -4.23 0.20 9.00
C ILE A 88 -3.86 0.14 10.49
N VAL A 89 -3.59 -1.06 11.03
CA VAL A 89 -3.17 -1.25 12.42
C VAL A 89 -1.89 -0.48 12.73
N GLY A 90 -0.95 -0.42 11.78
CA GLY A 90 0.32 0.28 11.93
C GLY A 90 0.25 1.81 11.88
N GLN A 91 -0.85 2.40 11.42
CA GLN A 91 -0.96 3.86 11.29
C GLN A 91 -0.90 4.56 12.65
N GLN A 92 -0.07 5.62 12.75
CA GLN A 92 0.03 6.52 13.91
C GLN A 92 0.30 5.83 15.26
N VAL A 93 0.97 4.70 15.27
CA VAL A 93 1.40 4.01 16.49
C VAL A 93 2.85 3.56 16.36
N SER A 94 3.50 3.29 17.49
CA SER A 94 4.85 2.71 17.47
C SER A 94 4.85 1.29 16.88
N VAL A 95 5.99 0.84 16.36
CA VAL A 95 6.15 -0.51 15.81
C VAL A 95 5.78 -1.59 16.84
N HIS A 96 6.15 -1.39 18.13
CA HIS A 96 5.80 -2.32 19.20
C HIS A 96 4.29 -2.38 19.47
N ALA A 97 3.63 -1.22 19.51
CA ALA A 97 2.17 -1.17 19.70
C ALA A 97 1.46 -1.80 18.50
N ALA A 98 1.87 -1.47 17.27
CA ALA A 98 1.32 -2.08 16.05
C ALA A 98 1.43 -3.60 16.08
N ARG A 99 2.61 -4.14 16.43
CA ARG A 99 2.83 -5.58 16.53
C ARG A 99 1.93 -6.23 17.58
N SER A 100 1.83 -5.63 18.76
CA SER A 100 1.00 -6.17 19.86
C SER A 100 -0.49 -6.19 19.50
N ILE A 101 -0.99 -5.13 18.84
CA ILE A 101 -2.38 -5.07 18.37
C ILE A 101 -2.60 -6.11 17.26
N TRP A 102 -1.66 -6.20 16.30
CA TRP A 102 -1.75 -7.16 15.20
C TRP A 102 -1.85 -8.61 15.69
N LEU A 103 -0.97 -9.03 16.61
CA LEU A 103 -0.97 -10.39 17.14
C LEU A 103 -2.29 -10.74 17.86
N ARG A 104 -2.89 -9.79 18.59
CA ARG A 104 -4.21 -10.00 19.21
C ARG A 104 -5.33 -10.09 18.16
N LEU A 105 -5.26 -9.26 17.14
CA LEU A 105 -6.25 -9.28 16.05
C LEU A 105 -6.16 -10.60 15.27
N GLU A 106 -4.95 -11.04 14.92
CA GLU A 106 -4.71 -12.30 14.23
C GLU A 106 -5.17 -13.51 15.05
N ALA A 107 -4.99 -13.48 16.38
CA ALA A 107 -5.52 -14.52 17.27
C ALA A 107 -7.05 -14.50 17.35
N ALA A 108 -7.69 -13.33 17.25
CA ALA A 108 -9.14 -13.17 17.31
C ALA A 108 -9.84 -13.49 15.97
N VAL A 109 -9.14 -13.28 14.84
CA VAL A 109 -9.61 -13.55 13.46
C VAL A 109 -8.54 -14.34 12.72
N PRO A 110 -8.34 -15.63 13.01
CA PRO A 110 -7.23 -16.41 12.45
C PRO A 110 -7.25 -16.54 10.91
N SER A 111 -8.46 -16.54 10.32
CA SER A 111 -8.64 -16.57 8.87
C SER A 111 -8.16 -15.30 8.18
N MET A 112 -8.20 -14.16 8.90
CA MET A 112 -8.05 -12.81 8.35
C MET A 112 -8.90 -12.56 7.09
N GLU A 113 -10.11 -13.21 7.05
CA GLU A 113 -11.08 -12.98 6.00
C GLU A 113 -11.98 -11.78 6.31
N PRO A 114 -12.40 -11.00 5.29
CA PRO A 114 -13.25 -9.83 5.48
C PRO A 114 -14.56 -10.13 6.20
N ALA A 115 -15.21 -11.25 5.87
CA ALA A 115 -16.48 -11.65 6.46
C ALA A 115 -16.34 -11.94 7.97
N ASP A 116 -15.27 -12.63 8.38
CA ASP A 116 -15.02 -12.95 9.78
C ASP A 116 -14.69 -11.69 10.59
N PHE A 117 -13.96 -10.75 10.00
CA PHE A 117 -13.74 -9.45 10.63
C PHE A 117 -15.04 -8.65 10.80
N LEU A 118 -15.95 -8.67 9.82
CA LEU A 118 -17.25 -8.02 9.89
C LEU A 118 -18.16 -8.64 10.96
N ALA A 119 -18.03 -9.93 11.22
CA ALA A 119 -18.80 -10.66 12.25
C ALA A 119 -18.39 -10.29 13.69
N MET A 120 -17.20 -9.72 13.90
CA MET A 120 -16.77 -9.30 15.24
C MET A 120 -17.58 -8.10 15.75
N SER A 121 -17.90 -8.11 17.05
CA SER A 121 -18.52 -6.94 17.69
C SER A 121 -17.51 -5.80 17.91
N ASP A 122 -18.02 -4.60 18.13
CA ASP A 122 -17.16 -3.44 18.42
C ASP A 122 -16.40 -3.62 19.74
N GLU A 123 -16.99 -4.31 20.74
CA GLU A 123 -16.35 -4.65 22.01
C GLU A 123 -15.16 -5.59 21.79
N GLN A 124 -15.33 -6.62 20.96
CA GLN A 124 -14.25 -7.54 20.60
C GLN A 124 -13.10 -6.81 19.88
N LEU A 125 -13.43 -5.95 18.90
CA LEU A 125 -12.44 -5.17 18.18
C LEU A 125 -11.71 -4.15 19.08
N ARG A 126 -12.39 -3.56 20.09
CA ARG A 126 -11.73 -2.72 21.12
C ARG A 126 -10.83 -3.54 22.01
N ALA A 127 -11.25 -4.74 22.41
CA ALA A 127 -10.46 -5.62 23.26
C ALA A 127 -9.11 -6.02 22.64
N VAL A 128 -9.06 -6.19 21.30
CA VAL A 128 -7.77 -6.43 20.61
C VAL A 128 -6.93 -5.16 20.47
N GLY A 129 -7.46 -3.98 20.82
CA GLY A 129 -6.73 -2.73 20.86
C GLY A 129 -6.92 -1.84 19.62
N LEU A 130 -7.96 -2.05 18.81
CA LEU A 130 -8.28 -1.17 17.70
C LEU A 130 -8.94 0.11 18.20
N SER A 131 -8.47 1.25 17.72
CA SER A 131 -9.17 2.53 17.92
C SER A 131 -10.44 2.59 17.08
N GLY A 132 -11.39 3.45 17.47
CA GLY A 132 -12.63 3.62 16.71
C GLY A 132 -12.43 3.95 15.23
N ALA A 133 -11.39 4.74 14.91
CA ALA A 133 -11.02 5.04 13.52
C ALA A 133 -10.54 3.77 12.77
N LYS A 134 -9.67 2.95 13.39
CA LYS A 134 -9.18 1.71 12.79
C LYS A 134 -10.27 0.67 12.61
N MET A 135 -11.20 0.55 13.56
CA MET A 135 -12.38 -0.31 13.42
C MET A 135 -13.22 0.13 12.21
N LYS A 136 -13.50 1.44 12.10
CA LYS A 136 -14.26 2.00 10.98
C LYS A 136 -13.57 1.78 9.62
N TYR A 137 -12.24 1.93 9.56
CA TYR A 137 -11.47 1.68 8.33
C TYR A 137 -11.43 0.20 7.98
N GLY A 138 -11.23 -0.68 8.95
CA GLY A 138 -11.26 -2.12 8.74
C GLY A 138 -12.61 -2.62 8.25
N ARG A 139 -13.72 -2.13 8.83
CA ARG A 139 -15.07 -2.47 8.37
C ARG A 139 -15.35 -1.95 6.96
N SER A 140 -14.95 -0.70 6.65
CA SER A 140 -15.11 -0.15 5.29
C SER A 140 -14.34 -1.00 4.28
N LEU A 141 -13.07 -1.30 4.56
CA LEU A 141 -12.24 -2.15 3.69
C LEU A 141 -12.85 -3.55 3.51
N ALA A 142 -13.28 -4.19 4.60
CA ALA A 142 -13.89 -5.51 4.55
C ALA A 142 -15.20 -5.51 3.72
N THR A 143 -16.04 -4.49 3.88
CA THR A 143 -17.25 -4.30 3.10
C THR A 143 -16.93 -4.08 1.61
N ASP A 144 -15.95 -3.23 1.29
CA ASP A 144 -15.55 -2.95 -0.09
C ASP A 144 -15.04 -4.21 -0.82
N ILE A 145 -14.39 -5.12 -0.09
CA ILE A 145 -13.94 -6.41 -0.63
C ILE A 145 -15.11 -7.37 -0.82
N VAL A 146 -15.98 -7.54 0.19
CA VAL A 146 -17.14 -8.43 0.11
C VAL A 146 -18.10 -8.02 -1.01
N GLU A 147 -18.29 -6.73 -1.23
CA GLU A 147 -19.12 -6.17 -2.29
C GLU A 147 -18.41 -6.09 -3.66
N GLY A 148 -17.16 -6.54 -3.75
CA GLY A 148 -16.40 -6.59 -5.01
C GLY A 148 -15.91 -5.23 -5.53
N ARG A 149 -15.97 -4.16 -4.73
CA ARG A 149 -15.37 -2.86 -5.11
C ARG A 149 -13.85 -2.88 -5.11
N ILE A 150 -13.27 -3.72 -4.26
CA ILE A 150 -11.84 -4.03 -4.24
C ILE A 150 -11.69 -5.51 -4.52
N SER A 151 -10.97 -5.83 -5.60
CA SER A 151 -10.63 -7.20 -5.99
C SER A 151 -9.12 -7.36 -6.01
N PHE A 152 -8.62 -8.26 -5.16
CA PHE A 152 -7.19 -8.58 -5.14
C PHE A 152 -6.75 -9.38 -6.37
N ASP A 153 -7.66 -10.16 -6.96
CA ASP A 153 -7.37 -10.94 -8.17
C ASP A 153 -7.08 -10.03 -9.37
N SER A 154 -7.78 -8.90 -9.46
CA SER A 154 -7.55 -7.93 -10.54
C SER A 154 -6.29 -7.09 -10.36
N LEU A 155 -5.69 -7.03 -9.16
CA LEU A 155 -4.47 -6.24 -8.93
C LEU A 155 -3.31 -6.65 -9.83
N HIS A 156 -3.22 -7.92 -10.21
CA HIS A 156 -2.15 -8.41 -11.07
C HIS A 156 -2.25 -7.89 -12.51
N GLU A 157 -3.44 -7.47 -12.94
CA GLU A 157 -3.70 -6.97 -14.29
C GLU A 157 -3.52 -5.44 -14.38
N LEU A 158 -3.52 -4.74 -13.24
CA LEU A 158 -3.43 -3.30 -13.18
C LEU A 158 -1.97 -2.82 -13.16
N ASP A 159 -1.70 -1.70 -13.80
CA ASP A 159 -0.47 -0.95 -13.57
C ASP A 159 -0.44 -0.33 -12.16
N ASP A 160 0.71 0.23 -11.75
CA ASP A 160 0.88 0.76 -10.40
C ASP A 160 -0.07 1.91 -10.09
N ALA A 161 -0.35 2.79 -11.07
CA ALA A 161 -1.23 3.93 -10.87
C ALA A 161 -2.70 3.50 -10.70
N ALA A 162 -3.16 2.57 -11.55
CA ALA A 162 -4.51 2.01 -11.47
C ALA A 162 -4.69 1.18 -10.19
N ALA A 163 -3.69 0.39 -9.78
CA ALA A 163 -3.71 -0.36 -8.54
C ALA A 163 -3.79 0.55 -7.30
N ILE A 164 -2.99 1.63 -7.26
CA ILE A 164 -3.05 2.63 -6.18
C ILE A 164 -4.43 3.31 -6.18
N ALA A 165 -4.95 3.71 -7.35
CA ALA A 165 -6.26 4.33 -7.46
C ALA A 165 -7.39 3.42 -6.95
N MET A 166 -7.34 2.12 -7.27
CA MET A 166 -8.32 1.15 -6.77
C MET A 166 -8.24 1.00 -5.25
N LEU A 167 -7.05 0.79 -4.69
CA LEU A 167 -6.87 0.61 -3.25
C LEU A 167 -7.26 1.85 -2.44
N THR A 168 -7.03 3.04 -2.97
CA THR A 168 -7.35 4.31 -2.29
C THR A 168 -8.85 4.64 -2.27
N GLN A 169 -9.70 3.85 -2.93
CA GLN A 169 -11.15 3.95 -2.78
C GLN A 169 -11.60 3.54 -1.37
N ALA A 170 -10.89 2.61 -0.73
CA ALA A 170 -11.19 2.20 0.63
C ALA A 170 -10.88 3.30 1.63
N LYS A 171 -11.84 3.57 2.52
CA LYS A 171 -11.69 4.56 3.58
C LYS A 171 -10.52 4.21 4.51
N GLY A 172 -9.61 5.15 4.70
CA GLY A 172 -8.43 4.95 5.55
C GLY A 172 -7.21 4.38 4.81
N ILE A 173 -7.35 4.04 3.52
CA ILE A 173 -6.23 3.68 2.65
C ILE A 173 -5.86 4.92 1.83
N GLY A 174 -4.80 5.61 2.23
CA GLY A 174 -4.22 6.69 1.45
C GLY A 174 -3.17 6.19 0.44
N PRO A 175 -2.68 7.08 -0.46
CA PRO A 175 -1.66 6.72 -1.46
C PRO A 175 -0.45 6.04 -0.84
N TRP A 176 0.09 6.58 0.26
CA TRP A 176 1.23 5.98 0.95
C TRP A 176 0.95 4.54 1.44
N THR A 177 -0.24 4.27 1.99
CA THR A 177 -0.62 2.92 2.46
C THR A 177 -0.75 1.95 1.28
N ALA A 178 -1.35 2.40 0.18
CA ALA A 178 -1.47 1.60 -1.04
C ALA A 178 -0.09 1.28 -1.65
N GLU A 179 0.81 2.27 -1.73
CA GLU A 179 2.18 2.11 -2.20
C GLU A 179 2.96 1.09 -1.36
N ILE A 180 2.91 1.20 -0.03
CA ILE A 180 3.54 0.26 0.91
C ILE A 180 2.99 -1.16 0.72
N TYR A 181 1.66 -1.29 0.60
CA TYR A 181 1.03 -2.59 0.37
C TYR A 181 1.49 -3.23 -0.95
N LEU A 182 1.47 -2.48 -2.05
CA LEU A 182 1.92 -2.98 -3.36
C LEU A 182 3.40 -3.36 -3.37
N MET A 183 4.25 -2.58 -2.70
CA MET A 183 5.68 -2.88 -2.58
C MET A 183 5.93 -4.18 -1.82
N PHE A 184 5.33 -4.34 -0.64
CA PHE A 184 5.69 -5.43 0.28
C PHE A 184 4.82 -6.68 0.12
N ALA A 185 3.51 -6.55 -0.18
CA ALA A 185 2.62 -7.68 -0.35
C ALA A 185 2.64 -8.24 -1.79
N HIS A 186 2.81 -7.37 -2.79
CA HIS A 186 2.82 -7.78 -4.20
C HIS A 186 4.21 -7.74 -4.85
N GLY A 187 5.22 -7.27 -4.12
CA GLY A 187 6.60 -7.21 -4.64
C GLY A 187 6.73 -6.28 -5.87
N ARG A 188 5.89 -5.22 -5.98
CA ARG A 188 5.98 -4.28 -7.09
C ARG A 188 7.35 -3.60 -7.11
N PRO A 189 8.13 -3.71 -8.20
CA PRO A 189 9.53 -3.27 -8.19
C PRO A 189 9.72 -1.77 -8.35
N ASP A 190 8.74 -1.05 -8.91
CA ASP A 190 8.93 0.32 -9.37
C ASP A 190 7.99 1.35 -8.72
N ILE A 191 7.81 1.22 -7.41
CA ILE A 191 7.04 2.17 -6.59
C ILE A 191 7.98 2.99 -5.70
N MET A 192 7.72 4.31 -5.61
CA MET A 192 8.41 5.22 -4.68
C MET A 192 7.38 5.95 -3.83
N PRO A 193 7.27 5.62 -2.52
CA PRO A 193 6.37 6.33 -1.61
C PRO A 193 6.83 7.77 -1.34
N GLY A 194 6.49 8.66 -2.26
CA GLY A 194 6.99 10.05 -2.25
C GLY A 194 6.59 10.87 -1.03
N LEU A 195 5.51 10.47 -0.33
CA LEU A 195 5.03 11.11 0.90
C LEU A 195 5.68 10.56 2.17
N ASP A 196 6.55 9.54 2.07
CA ASP A 196 7.21 8.96 3.23
C ASP A 196 8.30 9.90 3.77
N LEU A 197 8.09 10.40 4.99
CA LEU A 197 9.04 11.32 5.64
C LEU A 197 10.43 10.67 5.80
N GLY A 198 10.48 9.36 6.05
CA GLY A 198 11.73 8.62 6.18
C GLY A 198 12.53 8.63 4.89
N LEU A 199 11.87 8.42 3.75
CA LEU A 199 12.50 8.47 2.43
C LEU A 199 12.95 9.89 2.06
N VAL A 200 12.10 10.88 2.32
CA VAL A 200 12.42 12.29 2.06
C VAL A 200 13.67 12.74 2.83
N VAL A 201 13.76 12.38 4.12
CA VAL A 201 14.94 12.69 4.96
C VAL A 201 16.16 11.90 4.49
N ALA A 202 15.98 10.59 4.18
CA ALA A 202 17.06 9.76 3.68
C ALA A 202 17.65 10.30 2.38
N ALA A 203 16.80 10.66 1.43
CA ALA A 203 17.23 11.24 0.15
C ALA A 203 17.93 12.58 0.33
N GLN A 204 17.50 13.42 1.27
CA GLN A 204 18.20 14.68 1.58
C GLN A 204 19.66 14.43 1.95
N HIS A 205 19.89 13.50 2.88
CA HIS A 205 21.24 13.20 3.37
C HIS A 205 22.08 12.48 2.32
N LEU A 206 21.52 11.43 1.71
CA LEU A 206 22.23 10.63 0.72
C LEU A 206 22.69 11.47 -0.46
N LYS A 207 21.81 12.33 -0.97
CA LYS A 207 22.07 13.23 -2.09
C LYS A 207 22.71 14.57 -1.68
N LYS A 208 23.05 14.75 -0.40
CA LYS A 208 23.64 15.97 0.15
C LYS A 208 22.88 17.25 -0.24
N LEU A 209 21.53 17.16 -0.24
CA LEU A 209 20.68 18.28 -0.63
C LEU A 209 20.70 19.37 0.45
N ARG A 210 20.80 20.62 0.04
CA ARG A 210 20.79 21.79 0.94
C ARG A 210 19.49 21.89 1.74
N THR A 211 18.36 21.53 1.13
CA THR A 211 17.04 21.55 1.75
C THR A 211 16.37 20.21 1.56
N ARG A 212 15.47 19.87 2.49
CA ARG A 212 14.63 18.68 2.39
C ARG A 212 13.80 18.73 1.11
N PRO A 213 13.84 17.69 0.27
CA PRO A 213 12.98 17.64 -0.92
C PRO A 213 11.53 17.48 -0.51
N ASP A 214 10.62 18.05 -1.25
CA ASP A 214 9.20 17.68 -1.22
C ASP A 214 8.97 16.37 -1.98
N ALA A 215 7.73 15.85 -1.93
CA ALA A 215 7.37 14.61 -2.60
C ALA A 215 7.66 14.66 -4.11
N LYS A 216 7.35 15.77 -4.78
CA LYS A 216 7.56 15.94 -6.22
C LYS A 216 9.05 15.88 -6.58
N ARG A 217 9.89 16.54 -5.78
CA ARG A 217 11.34 16.53 -5.97
C ARG A 217 11.93 15.14 -5.69
N LEU A 218 11.45 14.43 -4.64
CA LEU A 218 11.86 13.06 -4.39
C LEU A 218 11.52 12.13 -5.56
N LEU A 219 10.30 12.21 -6.06
CA LEU A 219 9.87 11.42 -7.23
C LEU A 219 10.73 11.72 -8.47
N LYS A 220 11.10 13.00 -8.69
CA LYS A 220 12.01 13.39 -9.78
C LYS A 220 13.41 12.80 -9.60
N ILE A 221 13.94 12.77 -8.39
CA ILE A 221 15.23 12.09 -8.09
C ILE A 221 15.10 10.59 -8.37
N ALA A 222 13.98 9.98 -7.98
CA ALA A 222 13.73 8.56 -8.12
C ALA A 222 13.54 8.08 -9.58
N GLU A 223 13.34 8.99 -10.54
CA GLU A 223 13.26 8.59 -11.97
C GLU A 223 14.55 7.90 -12.46
N ALA A 224 15.71 8.29 -11.91
CA ALA A 224 16.98 7.65 -12.22
C ALA A 224 17.10 6.21 -11.68
N TRP A 225 16.19 5.79 -10.80
CA TRP A 225 16.20 4.47 -10.15
C TRP A 225 15.22 3.47 -10.79
N ARG A 226 14.55 3.87 -11.88
CA ARG A 226 13.69 2.95 -12.65
C ARG A 226 14.52 1.82 -13.26
N PRO A 227 13.97 0.61 -13.30
CA PRO A 227 12.65 0.14 -12.84
C PRO A 227 12.69 -0.38 -11.38
N TRP A 228 13.66 0.05 -10.57
CA TRP A 228 13.95 -0.49 -9.24
C TRP A 228 13.67 0.51 -8.11
N ARG A 229 12.70 1.41 -8.28
CA ARG A 229 12.39 2.45 -7.28
C ARG A 229 12.01 1.89 -5.92
N SER A 230 11.35 0.73 -5.85
CA SER A 230 11.05 0.03 -4.59
C SER A 230 12.33 -0.46 -3.89
N ALA A 231 13.30 -0.99 -4.64
CA ALA A 231 14.59 -1.37 -4.07
C ALA A 231 15.38 -0.16 -3.57
N ALA A 232 15.34 0.96 -4.31
CA ALA A 232 15.94 2.23 -3.87
C ALA A 232 15.28 2.76 -2.58
N ALA A 233 13.96 2.64 -2.44
CA ALA A 233 13.26 2.98 -1.20
C ALA A 233 13.72 2.11 -0.02
N LEU A 234 13.93 0.80 -0.24
CA LEU A 234 14.51 -0.09 0.76
C LEU A 234 15.91 0.35 1.18
N VAL A 235 16.77 0.73 0.24
CA VAL A 235 18.11 1.26 0.53
C VAL A 235 18.00 2.52 1.38
N LEU A 236 17.14 3.47 1.02
CA LEU A 236 16.96 4.72 1.74
C LEU A 236 16.49 4.50 3.19
N TRP A 237 15.50 3.62 3.43
CA TRP A 237 15.05 3.28 4.78
C TRP A 237 16.13 2.56 5.58
N HIS A 238 16.88 1.66 4.94
CA HIS A 238 17.97 0.92 5.57
C HIS A 238 19.13 1.84 5.96
N TYR A 239 19.55 2.68 5.05
CA TYR A 239 20.57 3.70 5.27
C TYR A 239 20.19 4.62 6.43
N ARG A 240 18.96 5.15 6.44
CA ARG A 240 18.46 6.00 7.52
C ARG A 240 18.49 5.30 8.89
N ARG A 241 18.17 4.02 8.95
CA ARG A 241 18.10 3.26 10.23
C ARG A 241 19.47 2.98 10.81
N ASN A 242 20.49 2.78 9.96
CA ASN A 242 21.82 2.33 10.34
C ASN A 242 22.84 3.47 10.49
N MET A 243 22.45 4.71 10.14
CA MET A 243 23.30 5.89 10.30
C MET A 243 22.79 6.73 11.48
N PRO A 244 23.45 6.64 12.65
CA PRO A 244 22.90 7.15 13.93
C PRO A 244 22.79 8.66 14.06
N ASP A 245 23.54 9.45 13.26
CA ASP A 245 23.66 10.90 13.47
C ASP A 245 22.64 11.77 12.71
N TRP A 246 21.50 11.21 12.36
CA TRP A 246 20.49 11.88 11.56
C TRP A 246 19.53 12.72 12.40
N GLY A 247 19.96 13.93 12.73
CA GLY A 247 19.15 14.89 13.45
C GLY A 247 19.71 15.36 14.80
N ALA A 248 20.82 14.84 15.25
CA ALA A 248 21.56 15.50 16.31
C ALA A 248 22.21 16.79 15.74
N PRO A 249 22.04 17.96 16.35
CA PRO A 249 22.85 19.13 15.99
C PRO A 249 24.30 18.69 16.16
N ARG A 250 25.13 18.89 15.12
CA ARG A 250 26.57 18.64 15.24
C ARG A 250 27.03 19.40 16.46
N SER A 251 27.35 18.67 17.53
CA SER A 251 27.98 19.28 18.69
C SER A 251 29.22 19.97 18.14
N SER A 252 29.28 21.31 18.26
CA SER A 252 30.48 22.09 17.99
C SER A 252 31.60 21.39 18.73
N ALA A 253 32.55 20.86 17.97
CA ALA A 253 33.75 20.26 18.53
C ALA A 253 34.31 21.26 19.57
N LYS A 254 34.28 20.87 20.84
CA LYS A 254 34.98 21.57 21.88
C LYS A 254 36.44 21.59 21.46
N THR A 255 36.88 22.75 21.02
CA THR A 255 38.29 23.07 20.88
C THR A 255 38.88 22.95 22.28
N GLU A 256 39.48 21.81 22.60
CA GLU A 256 40.37 21.71 23.75
C GLU A 256 41.52 22.66 23.51
N LYS A 257 41.45 23.85 24.12
CA LYS A 257 42.60 24.68 24.35
C LYS A 257 43.51 23.92 25.32
N LYS A 258 44.57 23.33 24.78
CA LYS A 258 45.75 23.00 25.57
C LYS A 258 46.20 24.27 26.27
N ALA A 259 46.06 24.30 27.58
CA ALA A 259 46.79 25.25 28.44
C ALA A 259 48.18 24.67 28.65
N THR A 260 49.13 25.45 28.21
CA THR A 260 50.56 25.32 28.55
C THR A 260 50.79 25.95 29.91
#